data_394ddea870a861fde7153007a33c8bc8
#
_entry.id   394ddea870a861fde7153007a33c8bc8
#
_cell.length_a   1.000
_cell.length_b   1.000
_cell.length_c   1.000
_cell.angle_alpha   90.00
_cell.angle_beta   90.00
_cell.angle_gamma   90.00
#
_symmetry.space_group_name_H-M   'P 1'
#
loop_
_entity.id
_entity.type
_entity.pdbx_description
1 polymer ?
#
loop_
_entity_poly.entity_id
_entity_poly.type
_entity_poly.pdbx_seq_one_letter_code
_entity_poly.pdbx_strand_id
1 'polypeptide(L)'
;MAGYIKLKKSNCKNCYKCIRNCPVKSISFSANQAQIVEDECILCGMCFVACPQNAKIIRDDVYKAKELLSGDSEVYVSLAPSFIANYDVSFTAMKKALMSLGFAGVEETAVGAAMVKDEYDRIVDGEKQDVVISTCCHTVNLLVQKHFPDVIPYLAKVVSPMQAHCTKLK
;
A
#
# COMPACT_ATOMS: atom_id res chain seq x y z
N MET A 1 -11.64 -1.27 -8.38
CA MET A 1 -10.19 -1.51 -8.05
C MET A 1 -9.90 -3.01 -8.16
N ALA A 2 -9.83 -3.49 -9.39
CA ALA A 2 -9.80 -4.93 -9.65
C ALA A 2 -8.46 -5.56 -9.26
N GLY A 3 -8.50 -6.48 -8.28
CA GLY A 3 -7.54 -7.58 -8.21
C GLY A 3 -6.16 -7.32 -7.65
N TYR A 4 -5.98 -6.45 -6.61
CA TYR A 4 -4.69 -6.37 -5.89
C TYR A 4 -4.34 -7.65 -5.13
N ILE A 5 -5.33 -8.31 -4.53
CA ILE A 5 -5.17 -9.60 -3.87
C ILE A 5 -6.06 -10.60 -4.60
N LYS A 6 -5.46 -11.64 -5.15
CA LYS A 6 -6.15 -12.69 -5.93
C LYS A 6 -6.09 -14.03 -5.22
N LEU A 7 -7.02 -14.91 -5.56
CA LEU A 7 -7.01 -16.31 -5.14
C LEU A 7 -6.33 -17.17 -6.20
N LYS A 8 -5.33 -17.95 -5.80
CA LYS A 8 -4.81 -19.06 -6.58
C LYS A 8 -5.65 -20.31 -6.29
N LYS A 9 -6.64 -20.56 -7.13
CA LYS A 9 -7.69 -21.58 -6.93
C LYS A 9 -7.13 -22.96 -6.58
N SER A 10 -6.09 -23.40 -7.29
CA SER A 10 -5.47 -24.71 -7.10
C SER A 10 -4.89 -24.96 -5.70
N ASN A 11 -4.57 -23.91 -4.96
CA ASN A 11 -3.92 -24.03 -3.66
C ASN A 11 -4.90 -23.94 -2.48
N CYS A 12 -6.11 -23.44 -2.67
CA CYS A 12 -7.07 -23.27 -1.59
C CYS A 12 -7.59 -24.65 -1.11
N LYS A 13 -7.45 -24.94 0.19
CA LYS A 13 -7.92 -26.18 0.85
C LYS A 13 -9.10 -25.93 1.79
N ASN A 14 -9.82 -24.83 1.63
CA ASN A 14 -11.04 -24.50 2.38
C ASN A 14 -10.89 -24.51 3.91
N CYS A 15 -9.72 -24.12 4.42
CA CYS A 15 -9.44 -24.13 5.85
C CYS A 15 -10.06 -22.95 6.62
N TYR A 16 -10.71 -22.01 5.95
CA TYR A 16 -11.38 -20.81 6.49
C TYR A 16 -10.48 -19.87 7.30
N LYS A 17 -9.17 -20.09 7.34
CA LYS A 17 -8.26 -19.28 8.17
C LYS A 17 -8.27 -17.80 7.74
N CYS A 18 -8.30 -17.52 6.43
CA CYS A 18 -8.39 -16.15 5.91
C CYS A 18 -9.71 -15.47 6.30
N ILE A 19 -10.85 -16.19 6.30
CA ILE A 19 -12.16 -15.67 6.71
C ILE A 19 -12.15 -15.28 8.19
N ARG A 20 -11.62 -16.17 9.07
CA ARG A 20 -11.53 -15.89 10.50
C ARG A 20 -10.62 -14.70 10.84
N ASN A 21 -9.53 -14.51 10.07
CA ASN A 21 -8.55 -13.45 10.28
C ASN A 21 -8.88 -12.15 9.54
N CYS A 22 -9.93 -12.09 8.74
CA CYS A 22 -10.32 -10.85 8.08
C CYS A 22 -10.95 -9.87 9.09
N PRO A 23 -10.36 -8.68 9.33
CA PRO A 23 -10.88 -7.75 10.32
C PRO A 23 -12.25 -7.19 9.95
N VAL A 24 -12.52 -7.03 8.67
CA VAL A 24 -13.78 -6.48 8.14
C VAL A 24 -14.71 -7.55 7.53
N LYS A 25 -14.36 -8.85 7.68
CA LYS A 25 -15.16 -9.98 7.20
C LYS A 25 -15.48 -9.97 5.69
N SER A 26 -14.69 -9.29 4.89
CA SER A 26 -14.84 -9.14 3.44
C SER A 26 -14.38 -10.37 2.64
N ILE A 27 -14.51 -11.58 3.19
CA ILE A 27 -14.20 -12.84 2.48
C ILE A 27 -15.41 -13.76 2.59
N SER A 28 -16.06 -13.98 1.45
CA SER A 28 -17.14 -14.95 1.29
C SER A 28 -16.59 -16.34 0.95
N PHE A 29 -17.45 -17.34 1.10
CA PHE A 29 -17.17 -18.70 0.68
C PHE A 29 -18.18 -19.12 -0.38
N SER A 30 -17.71 -19.30 -1.61
CA SER A 30 -18.56 -19.73 -2.74
C SER A 30 -17.78 -20.64 -3.68
N ALA A 31 -18.48 -21.51 -4.37
CA ALA A 31 -17.87 -22.49 -5.28
C ALA A 31 -16.70 -23.29 -4.63
N ASN A 32 -16.88 -23.68 -3.37
CA ASN A 32 -15.89 -24.38 -2.54
C ASN A 32 -14.55 -23.63 -2.38
N GLN A 33 -14.56 -22.28 -2.39
CA GLN A 33 -13.36 -21.47 -2.21
C GLN A 33 -13.64 -20.15 -1.51
N ALA A 34 -12.63 -19.64 -0.79
CA ALA A 34 -12.68 -18.33 -0.16
C ALA A 34 -12.43 -17.23 -1.19
N GLN A 35 -13.42 -16.38 -1.42
CA GLN A 35 -13.37 -15.27 -2.37
C GLN A 35 -13.38 -13.93 -1.65
N ILE A 36 -12.63 -12.94 -2.17
CA ILE A 36 -12.59 -11.60 -1.60
C ILE A 36 -13.75 -10.78 -2.17
N VAL A 37 -14.53 -10.18 -1.29
CA VAL A 37 -15.57 -9.20 -1.64
C VAL A 37 -14.87 -7.85 -1.78
N GLU A 38 -14.62 -7.42 -3.02
CA GLU A 38 -13.78 -6.24 -3.32
C GLU A 38 -14.35 -4.95 -2.75
N ASP A 39 -15.67 -4.81 -2.77
CA ASP A 39 -16.36 -3.61 -2.28
C ASP A 39 -16.24 -3.42 -0.76
N GLU A 40 -16.03 -4.50 -0.01
CA GLU A 40 -15.84 -4.48 1.43
C GLU A 40 -14.36 -4.54 1.85
N CYS A 41 -13.48 -5.00 0.94
CA CYS A 41 -12.08 -5.24 1.25
C CYS A 41 -11.30 -3.93 1.44
N ILE A 42 -10.56 -3.84 2.55
CA ILE A 42 -9.70 -2.71 2.90
C ILE A 42 -8.23 -2.90 2.48
N LEU A 43 -7.90 -3.93 1.76
CA LEU A 43 -6.57 -4.26 1.25
C LEU A 43 -5.47 -4.40 2.34
N CYS A 44 -5.83 -4.80 3.56
CA CYS A 44 -4.89 -4.91 4.68
C CYS A 44 -3.87 -6.07 4.58
N GLY A 45 -4.06 -7.02 3.66
CA GLY A 45 -3.16 -8.16 3.46
C GLY A 45 -3.27 -9.30 4.49
N MET A 46 -4.06 -9.19 5.55
CA MET A 46 -4.17 -10.22 6.60
C MET A 46 -4.52 -11.61 6.06
N CYS A 47 -5.36 -11.69 5.04
CA CYS A 47 -5.71 -12.97 4.41
C CYS A 47 -4.54 -13.62 3.66
N PHE A 48 -3.60 -12.81 3.16
CA PHE A 48 -2.36 -13.28 2.52
C PHE A 48 -1.42 -13.87 3.58
N VAL A 49 -1.13 -13.11 4.64
CA VAL A 49 -0.25 -13.52 5.74
C VAL A 49 -0.79 -14.75 6.48
N ALA A 50 -2.10 -14.79 6.72
CA ALA A 50 -2.74 -15.89 7.45
C ALA A 50 -2.89 -17.19 6.65
N CYS A 51 -2.66 -17.18 5.32
CA CYS A 51 -2.93 -18.35 4.48
C CYS A 51 -1.81 -19.39 4.54
N PRO A 52 -2.02 -20.57 5.19
CA PRO A 52 -0.97 -21.60 5.29
C PRO A 52 -0.75 -22.34 3.96
N GLN A 53 -1.64 -22.15 3.00
CA GLN A 53 -1.61 -22.80 1.69
C GLN A 53 -0.98 -21.92 0.61
N ASN A 54 -0.57 -20.69 0.94
CA ASN A 54 -0.12 -19.69 -0.03
C ASN A 54 -1.10 -19.53 -1.22
N ALA A 55 -2.41 -19.60 -0.90
CA ALA A 55 -3.47 -19.51 -1.93
C ALA A 55 -3.87 -18.07 -2.25
N LYS A 56 -3.35 -17.09 -1.53
CA LYS A 56 -3.52 -15.67 -1.85
C LYS A 56 -2.27 -15.15 -2.54
N ILE A 57 -2.45 -14.39 -3.60
CA ILE A 57 -1.38 -13.74 -4.36
C ILE A 57 -1.62 -12.25 -4.38
N ILE A 58 -0.55 -11.48 -4.18
CA ILE A 58 -0.55 -10.03 -4.38
C ILE A 58 -0.18 -9.77 -5.84
N ARG A 59 -0.78 -8.75 -6.44
CA ARG A 59 -0.46 -8.34 -7.81
C ARG A 59 1.01 -7.96 -7.89
N ASP A 60 1.70 -8.53 -8.85
CA ASP A 60 3.06 -8.18 -9.22
C ASP A 60 3.03 -7.10 -10.32
N ASP A 61 3.68 -5.97 -10.06
CA ASP A 61 3.80 -4.86 -11.00
C ASP A 61 5.23 -4.73 -11.59
N VAL A 62 6.12 -5.73 -11.39
CA VAL A 62 7.49 -5.73 -11.94
C VAL A 62 7.49 -5.57 -13.46
N TYR A 63 6.51 -6.15 -14.15
CA TYR A 63 6.37 -6.01 -15.60
C TYR A 63 6.19 -4.53 -16.03
N LYS A 64 5.44 -3.75 -15.25
CA LYS A 64 5.24 -2.30 -15.50
C LYS A 64 6.54 -1.51 -15.31
N ALA A 65 7.31 -1.86 -14.27
CA ALA A 65 8.61 -1.23 -14.06
C ALA A 65 9.56 -1.52 -15.23
N LYS A 66 9.57 -2.76 -15.74
CA LYS A 66 10.35 -3.12 -16.94
C LYS A 66 9.87 -2.37 -18.19
N GLU A 67 8.57 -2.23 -18.38
CA GLU A 67 7.99 -1.48 -19.48
C GLU A 67 8.41 0.00 -19.43
N LEU A 68 8.32 0.63 -18.25
CA LEU A 68 8.78 2.00 -18.04
C LEU A 68 10.27 2.17 -18.34
N LEU A 69 11.11 1.24 -17.87
CA LEU A 69 12.56 1.27 -18.13
C LEU A 69 12.94 1.01 -19.59
N SER A 70 12.03 0.42 -20.38
CA SER A 70 12.25 0.18 -21.83
C SER A 70 11.85 1.38 -22.68
N GLY A 71 11.22 2.40 -22.08
CA GLY A 71 10.82 3.63 -22.77
C GLY A 71 11.94 4.67 -22.80
N ASP A 72 11.67 5.80 -23.47
CA ASP A 72 12.65 6.88 -23.64
C ASP A 72 12.69 7.88 -22.46
N SER A 73 11.81 7.70 -21.46
CA SER A 73 11.72 8.59 -20.31
C SER A 73 12.61 8.15 -19.16
N GLU A 74 13.20 9.12 -18.45
CA GLU A 74 13.90 8.84 -17.21
C GLU A 74 12.95 8.33 -16.12
N VAL A 75 13.30 7.23 -15.48
CA VAL A 75 12.51 6.60 -14.42
C VAL A 75 13.20 6.74 -13.08
N TYR A 76 12.53 7.37 -12.13
CA TYR A 76 13.03 7.58 -10.77
C TYR A 76 12.34 6.64 -9.77
N VAL A 77 13.05 6.28 -8.71
CA VAL A 77 12.54 5.43 -7.62
C VAL A 77 12.34 6.26 -6.36
N SER A 78 11.12 6.23 -5.84
CA SER A 78 10.82 6.64 -4.46
C SER A 78 10.92 5.40 -3.57
N LEU A 79 12.05 5.22 -2.89
CA LEU A 79 12.35 4.03 -2.09
C LEU A 79 11.72 4.15 -0.70
N ALA A 80 10.80 3.24 -0.38
CA ALA A 80 10.17 3.20 0.94
C ALA A 80 11.18 2.76 2.02
N PRO A 81 11.19 3.38 3.23
CA PRO A 81 12.09 3.00 4.32
C PRO A 81 12.00 1.53 4.74
N SER A 82 10.84 0.90 4.49
CA SER A 82 10.60 -0.52 4.77
C SER A 82 11.48 -1.49 3.97
N PHE A 83 12.26 -1.01 2.99
CA PHE A 83 13.20 -1.89 2.27
C PHE A 83 14.20 -2.55 3.23
N ILE A 84 14.58 -1.89 4.31
CA ILE A 84 15.50 -2.41 5.33
C ILE A 84 14.96 -3.71 5.98
N ALA A 85 13.64 -3.83 6.11
CA ALA A 85 13.03 -5.04 6.69
C ALA A 85 13.17 -6.30 5.80
N ASN A 86 13.43 -6.11 4.51
CA ASN A 86 13.55 -7.21 3.54
C ASN A 86 14.99 -7.42 3.05
N TYR A 87 15.81 -6.38 3.13
CA TYR A 87 17.19 -6.39 2.60
C TYR A 87 18.14 -5.86 3.66
N ASP A 88 19.10 -6.67 4.05
CA ASP A 88 20.17 -6.25 4.97
C ASP A 88 21.27 -5.50 4.22
N VAL A 89 20.92 -4.34 3.68
CA VAL A 89 21.81 -3.48 2.88
C VAL A 89 21.60 -2.01 3.20
N SER A 90 22.66 -1.21 3.07
CA SER A 90 22.55 0.25 3.21
C SER A 90 21.75 0.88 2.06
N PHE A 91 21.21 2.08 2.30
CA PHE A 91 20.57 2.89 1.24
C PHE A 91 21.50 3.08 0.03
N THR A 92 22.79 3.36 0.25
CA THR A 92 23.77 3.55 -0.82
C THR A 92 23.94 2.30 -1.68
N ALA A 93 23.95 1.11 -1.07
CA ALA A 93 24.06 -0.15 -1.80
C ALA A 93 22.78 -0.41 -2.62
N MET A 94 21.60 -0.20 -2.01
CA MET A 94 20.30 -0.33 -2.69
C MET A 94 20.20 0.66 -3.87
N LYS A 95 20.58 1.93 -3.66
CA LYS A 95 20.60 2.94 -4.71
C LYS A 95 21.48 2.51 -5.89
N LYS A 96 22.70 2.04 -5.64
CA LYS A 96 23.59 1.55 -6.70
C LYS A 96 22.98 0.37 -7.46
N ALA A 97 22.38 -0.57 -6.75
CA ALA A 97 21.72 -1.73 -7.37
C ALA A 97 20.57 -1.30 -8.28
N LEU A 98 19.70 -0.40 -7.82
CA LEU A 98 18.58 0.11 -8.62
C LEU A 98 19.07 0.90 -9.84
N MET A 99 20.08 1.75 -9.68
CA MET A 99 20.68 2.47 -10.82
C MET A 99 21.30 1.52 -11.85
N SER A 100 21.91 0.40 -11.41
CA SER A 100 22.42 -0.62 -12.33
C SER A 100 21.33 -1.36 -13.12
N LEU A 101 20.08 -1.32 -12.66
CA LEU A 101 18.91 -1.84 -13.39
C LEU A 101 18.35 -0.85 -14.43
N GLY A 102 18.90 0.39 -14.51
CA GLY A 102 18.47 1.38 -15.49
C GLY A 102 17.65 2.54 -14.94
N PHE A 103 17.42 2.61 -13.62
CA PHE A 103 16.75 3.77 -13.02
C PHE A 103 17.66 5.00 -13.05
N ALA A 104 17.14 6.16 -13.41
CA ALA A 104 17.86 7.43 -13.51
C ALA A 104 18.25 7.99 -12.14
N GLY A 105 17.44 7.75 -11.12
CA GLY A 105 17.73 8.19 -9.76
C GLY A 105 16.89 7.47 -8.72
N VAL A 106 17.38 7.51 -7.47
CA VAL A 106 16.73 6.89 -6.31
C VAL A 106 16.79 7.85 -5.15
N GLU A 107 15.62 8.17 -4.59
CA GLU A 107 15.47 8.97 -3.38
C GLU A 107 14.59 8.26 -2.36
N GLU A 108 14.71 8.63 -1.09
CA GLU A 108 13.90 8.02 -0.02
C GLU A 108 12.52 8.69 0.06
N THR A 109 11.46 7.88 0.14
CA THR A 109 10.09 8.36 0.39
C THR A 109 9.98 9.13 1.71
N ALA A 110 10.96 8.99 2.61
CA ALA A 110 11.07 9.76 3.85
C ALA A 110 11.06 11.29 3.62
N VAL A 111 11.57 11.75 2.48
CA VAL A 111 11.48 13.17 2.06
C VAL A 111 10.01 13.61 1.96
N GLY A 112 9.17 12.80 1.32
CA GLY A 112 7.73 13.07 1.24
C GLY A 112 7.04 12.95 2.61
N ALA A 113 7.53 12.08 3.50
CA ALA A 113 7.01 11.98 4.85
C ALA A 113 7.27 13.26 5.67
N ALA A 114 8.45 13.89 5.52
CA ALA A 114 8.74 15.17 6.14
C ALA A 114 7.78 16.28 5.63
N MET A 115 7.56 16.34 4.30
CA MET A 115 6.62 17.31 3.72
C MET A 115 5.19 17.13 4.25
N VAL A 116 4.74 15.88 4.35
CA VAL A 116 3.41 15.54 4.86
C VAL A 116 3.30 15.85 6.36
N LYS A 117 4.37 15.62 7.13
CA LYS A 117 4.41 15.98 8.55
C LYS A 117 4.16 17.48 8.76
N ASP A 118 4.84 18.34 8.00
CA ASP A 118 4.68 19.79 8.11
C ASP A 118 3.23 20.21 7.85
N GLU A 119 2.53 19.54 6.94
CA GLU A 119 1.12 19.82 6.69
C GLU A 119 0.21 19.34 7.83
N TYR A 120 0.52 18.19 8.44
CA TYR A 120 -0.19 17.74 9.64
C TYR A 120 0.02 18.69 10.84
N ASP A 121 1.23 19.18 11.04
CA ASP A 121 1.52 20.17 12.09
C ASP A 121 0.65 21.43 11.91
N ARG A 122 0.53 21.95 10.67
CA ARG A 122 -0.35 23.07 10.37
C ARG A 122 -1.83 22.82 10.67
N ILE A 123 -2.30 21.59 10.39
CA ILE A 123 -3.69 21.20 10.66
C ILE A 123 -3.94 21.16 12.18
N VAL A 124 -3.00 20.57 12.93
CA VAL A 124 -3.10 20.44 14.39
C VAL A 124 -3.01 21.82 15.05
N ASP A 125 -2.04 22.65 14.66
CA ASP A 125 -1.86 24.00 15.20
C ASP A 125 -3.05 24.93 14.87
N GLY A 126 -3.76 24.62 13.81
CA GLY A 126 -4.95 25.39 13.40
C GLY A 126 -6.20 25.15 14.25
N GLU A 127 -6.18 24.20 15.16
CA GLU A 127 -7.25 23.87 16.14
C GLU A 127 -8.68 23.85 15.57
N LYS A 128 -8.83 23.47 14.30
CA LYS A 128 -10.14 23.47 13.62
C LYS A 128 -10.99 22.23 13.92
N GLN A 129 -10.37 21.19 14.46
CA GLN A 129 -11.01 19.90 14.73
C GLN A 129 -10.42 19.28 16.00
N ASP A 130 -11.28 18.73 16.86
CA ASP A 130 -10.85 18.03 18.08
C ASP A 130 -10.14 16.70 17.77
N VAL A 131 -10.43 16.11 16.60
CA VAL A 131 -9.86 14.83 16.15
C VAL A 131 -9.44 14.94 14.70
N VAL A 132 -8.22 14.48 14.39
CA VAL A 132 -7.70 14.38 13.03
C VAL A 132 -7.26 12.94 12.77
N ILE A 133 -7.82 12.31 11.75
CA ILE A 133 -7.42 10.97 11.30
C ILE A 133 -6.44 11.10 10.15
N SER A 134 -5.25 10.54 10.33
CA SER A 134 -4.21 10.53 9.28
C SER A 134 -4.62 9.72 8.06
N THR A 135 -4.41 10.28 6.87
CA THR A 135 -4.71 9.67 5.57
C THR A 135 -3.48 9.04 4.87
N CYS A 136 -2.35 8.95 5.57
CA CYS A 136 -1.12 8.35 5.03
C CYS A 136 -1.27 6.87 4.68
N CYS A 137 -2.14 6.13 5.40
CA CYS A 137 -2.38 4.71 5.19
C CYS A 137 -3.62 4.47 4.33
N HIS A 138 -3.44 3.90 3.13
CA HIS A 138 -4.55 3.57 2.23
C HIS A 138 -5.57 2.60 2.86
N THR A 139 -5.11 1.64 3.67
CA THR A 139 -5.99 0.71 4.38
C THR A 139 -6.92 1.42 5.37
N VAL A 140 -6.41 2.42 6.10
CA VAL A 140 -7.22 3.25 7.01
C VAL A 140 -8.25 4.06 6.21
N ASN A 141 -7.84 4.65 5.10
CA ASN A 141 -8.75 5.40 4.24
C ASN A 141 -9.90 4.51 3.73
N LEU A 142 -9.59 3.30 3.25
CA LEU A 142 -10.60 2.34 2.82
C LEU A 142 -11.48 1.86 3.98
N LEU A 143 -10.91 1.66 5.16
CA LEU A 143 -11.68 1.29 6.35
C LEU A 143 -12.73 2.34 6.69
N VAL A 144 -12.31 3.61 6.75
CA VAL A 144 -13.23 4.71 7.03
C VAL A 144 -14.28 4.83 5.93
N GLN A 145 -13.86 4.90 4.67
CA GLN A 145 -14.76 5.11 3.54
C GLN A 145 -15.83 4.01 3.39
N LYS A 146 -15.47 2.75 3.68
CA LYS A 146 -16.34 1.60 3.43
C LYS A 146 -17.15 1.15 4.65
N HIS A 147 -16.58 1.31 5.85
CA HIS A 147 -17.16 0.73 7.06
C HIS A 147 -17.55 1.76 8.12
N PHE A 148 -17.00 2.99 8.04
CA PHE A 148 -17.26 4.06 9.00
C PHE A 148 -17.45 5.41 8.30
N PRO A 149 -18.43 5.56 7.39
CA PRO A 149 -18.59 6.76 6.59
C PRO A 149 -18.82 8.03 7.43
N ASP A 150 -19.38 7.90 8.62
CA ASP A 150 -19.66 9.02 9.52
C ASP A 150 -18.38 9.71 10.04
N VAL A 151 -17.23 9.03 9.99
CA VAL A 151 -15.94 9.60 10.41
C VAL A 151 -15.10 10.16 9.25
N ILE A 152 -15.62 10.13 8.01
CA ILE A 152 -14.96 10.76 6.85
C ILE A 152 -14.61 12.24 7.09
N PRO A 153 -15.45 13.06 7.75
CA PRO A 153 -15.13 14.46 8.02
C PRO A 153 -13.85 14.67 8.84
N TYR A 154 -13.43 13.68 9.61
CA TYR A 154 -12.21 13.72 10.43
C TYR A 154 -10.94 13.29 9.68
N LEU A 155 -11.07 12.77 8.46
CA LEU A 155 -9.92 12.43 7.62
C LEU A 155 -9.20 13.71 7.19
N ALA A 156 -7.89 13.78 7.44
CA ALA A 156 -7.07 14.88 6.97
C ALA A 156 -7.05 14.96 5.44
N LYS A 157 -7.17 16.15 4.90
CA LYS A 157 -7.07 16.39 3.44
C LYS A 157 -5.61 16.51 3.00
N VAL A 158 -4.82 15.50 3.31
CA VAL A 158 -3.38 15.45 3.05
C VAL A 158 -3.08 14.25 2.16
N VAL A 159 -2.22 14.43 1.18
CA VAL A 159 -1.74 13.36 0.29
C VAL A 159 -0.82 12.40 1.05
N SER A 160 -0.62 11.19 0.52
CA SER A 160 0.32 10.25 1.12
C SER A 160 1.78 10.71 0.94
N PRO A 161 2.71 10.29 1.82
CA PRO A 161 4.14 10.56 1.66
C PRO A 161 4.69 10.20 0.27
N MET A 162 4.26 9.06 -0.27
CA MET A 162 4.64 8.62 -1.61
C MET A 162 4.15 9.61 -2.69
N GLN A 163 2.88 10.05 -2.61
CA GLN A 163 2.34 11.02 -3.57
C GLN A 163 3.06 12.37 -3.48
N ALA A 164 3.29 12.88 -2.26
CA ALA A 164 4.03 14.12 -2.04
C ALA A 164 5.44 14.04 -2.65
N HIS A 165 6.16 12.96 -2.38
CA HIS A 165 7.51 12.73 -2.90
C HIS A 165 7.52 12.59 -4.43
N CYS A 166 6.66 11.76 -5.00
CA CYS A 166 6.58 11.60 -6.45
C CYS A 166 6.19 12.89 -7.19
N THR A 167 5.35 13.73 -6.57
CA THR A 167 5.02 15.06 -7.11
C THR A 167 6.23 16.00 -7.09
N LYS A 168 7.07 15.91 -6.08
CA LYS A 168 8.31 16.69 -5.98
C LYS A 168 9.37 16.23 -7.01
N LEU A 169 9.45 14.92 -7.28
CA LEU A 169 10.40 14.33 -8.24
C LEU A 169 10.04 14.63 -9.71
N LYS A 170 8.80 14.95 -9.99
CA LYS A 170 8.26 15.22 -11.31
C LYS A 170 8.46 16.69 -11.76
#